data_49aedfb1aa7b1330027bfffb7d61993f
#
_entry.id   49aedfb1aa7b1330027bfffb7d61993f
#
_cell.length_a   1.000
_cell.length_b   1.000
_cell.length_c   1.000
_cell.angle_alpha   90.00
_cell.angle_beta   90.00
_cell.angle_gamma   90.00
#
_symmetry.space_group_name_H-M   'P 1'
#
loop_
_entity.id
_entity.type
_entity.pdbx_description
1 polymer ?
#
loop_
_entity_poly.entity_id
_entity_poly.type
_entity_poly.pdbx_seq_one_letter_code
_entity_poly.pdbx_strand_id
1 'polypeptide(L)' 'MSEKEIILGAMKKAGEPLNAGKIAELTGLDRKVVDKVMADMKKDGSIVSPVRCKWEPAAK' A
#
# COMPACT_ATOMS: atom_id res chain seq x y z
N MET A 1 -1.65 -12.90 -9.08
CA MET A 1 -2.09 -11.74 -8.28
C MET A 1 -1.45 -10.48 -8.80
N SER A 2 -2.19 -9.40 -8.79
CA SER A 2 -1.63 -8.11 -9.22
C SER A 2 -0.84 -7.49 -8.06
N GLU A 3 0.04 -6.57 -8.39
CA GLU A 3 0.80 -5.83 -7.38
C GLU A 3 -0.13 -5.13 -6.39
N LYS A 4 -1.27 -4.66 -6.89
CA LYS A 4 -2.26 -4.00 -6.07
C LYS A 4 -2.78 -4.92 -4.96
N GLU A 5 -3.10 -6.15 -5.30
CA GLU A 5 -3.56 -7.13 -4.32
C GLU A 5 -2.47 -7.52 -3.33
N ILE A 6 -1.25 -7.64 -3.81
CA ILE A 6 -0.11 -7.94 -2.95
C ILE A 6 0.09 -6.85 -1.92
N ILE A 7 0.04 -5.60 -2.35
CA ILE A 7 0.21 -4.45 -1.47
C ILE A 7 -0.94 -4.36 -0.46
N LEU A 8 -2.18 -4.52 -0.92
CA LEU A 8 -3.33 -4.49 -0.02
C LEU A 8 -3.27 -5.61 1.01
N GLY A 9 -2.86 -6.80 0.57
CA GLY A 9 -2.69 -7.93 1.47
C GLY A 9 -1.65 -7.66 2.54
N ALA A 10 -0.53 -7.06 2.18
CA ALA A 10 0.52 -6.69 3.13
C ALA A 10 0.02 -5.67 4.15
N MET A 11 -0.72 -4.67 3.70
CA MET A 11 -1.28 -3.66 4.57
C MET A 11 -2.28 -4.23 5.57
N LYS A 12 -3.17 -5.11 5.09
CA LYS A 12 -4.16 -5.77 5.94
C LYS A 12 -3.49 -6.68 6.97
N LYS A 13 -2.47 -7.40 6.53
CA LYS A 13 -1.72 -8.31 7.39
C LYS A 13 -0.96 -7.55 8.49
N ALA A 14 -0.44 -6.40 8.17
CA ALA A 14 0.28 -5.57 9.14
C ALA A 14 -0.64 -5.00 10.22
N GLY A 15 -1.90 -4.73 9.85
CA GLY A 15 -2.88 -4.20 10.79
C GLY A 15 -2.61 -2.77 11.22
N GLU A 16 -1.73 -2.06 10.52
CA GLU A 16 -1.38 -0.68 10.84
C GLU A 16 -0.99 0.07 9.57
N PRO A 17 -1.06 1.40 9.59
CA PRO A 17 -0.62 2.19 8.43
C PRO A 17 0.86 1.98 8.15
N LEU A 18 1.20 1.81 6.87
CA LEU A 18 2.56 1.57 6.42
C LEU A 18 2.99 2.64 5.44
N ASN A 19 4.29 2.97 5.45
CA ASN A 19 4.86 3.84 4.43
C ASN A 19 5.25 2.99 3.20
N ALA A 20 5.53 3.65 2.08
CA ALA A 20 5.87 2.96 0.84
C ALA A 20 7.13 2.11 0.96
N GLY A 21 8.12 2.59 1.70
CA GLY A 21 9.35 1.83 1.92
C GLY A 21 9.09 0.52 2.64
N LYS A 22 8.25 0.56 3.66
CA LYS A 22 7.89 -0.64 4.42
C LYS A 22 7.09 -1.61 3.56
N ILE A 23 6.18 -1.08 2.77
CA ILE A 23 5.39 -1.91 1.86
C ILE A 23 6.29 -2.60 0.84
N ALA A 24 7.24 -1.88 0.26
CA ALA A 24 8.19 -2.47 -0.68
C ALA A 24 8.99 -3.59 -0.03
N GLU A 25 9.41 -3.39 1.20
CA GLU A 25 10.16 -4.38 1.96
C GLU A 25 9.33 -5.63 2.25
N LEU A 26 8.08 -5.44 2.67
CA LEU A 26 7.20 -6.56 3.01
C LEU A 26 6.75 -7.35 1.79
N THR A 27 6.53 -6.67 0.67
CA THR A 27 6.04 -7.32 -0.56
C THR A 27 7.16 -7.83 -1.44
N GLY A 28 8.37 -7.34 -1.24
CA GLY A 28 9.49 -7.66 -2.10
C GLY A 28 9.43 -6.98 -3.47
N LEU A 29 8.52 -6.04 -3.64
CA LEU A 29 8.38 -5.29 -4.88
C LEU A 29 9.37 -4.13 -4.94
N ASP A 30 9.71 -3.70 -6.16
CA ASP A 30 10.54 -2.53 -6.36
C ASP A 30 9.81 -1.30 -5.83
N ARG A 31 10.52 -0.40 -5.18
CA ARG A 31 9.96 0.84 -4.65
C ARG A 31 9.23 1.64 -5.72
N LYS A 32 9.76 1.66 -6.94
CA LYS A 32 9.11 2.35 -8.04
C LYS A 32 7.76 1.75 -8.38
N VAL A 33 7.67 0.43 -8.36
CA VAL A 33 6.41 -0.28 -8.58
C VAL A 33 5.43 0.03 -7.46
N VAL A 34 5.90 0.02 -6.22
CA VAL A 34 5.07 0.33 -5.07
C VAL A 34 4.51 1.75 -5.18
N ASP A 35 5.36 2.72 -5.48
CA ASP A 35 4.93 4.11 -5.62
C ASP A 35 3.87 4.27 -6.70
N LYS A 36 4.07 3.62 -7.85
CA LYS A 36 3.13 3.68 -8.96
C LYS A 36 1.79 3.08 -8.59
N VAL A 37 1.81 1.88 -8.02
CA VAL A 37 0.60 1.17 -7.66
C VAL A 37 -0.15 1.90 -6.54
N MET A 38 0.58 2.45 -5.58
CA MET A 38 -0.04 3.20 -4.50
C MET A 38 -0.70 4.49 -5.00
N ALA A 39 -0.09 5.15 -5.98
CA ALA A 39 -0.70 6.31 -6.60
C ALA A 39 -2.03 5.93 -7.27
N ASP A 40 -2.06 4.79 -7.97
CA ASP A 40 -3.27 4.28 -8.59
C ASP A 40 -4.32 3.94 -7.54
N MET A 41 -3.93 3.29 -6.44
CA MET A 41 -4.87 2.92 -5.38
C MET A 41 -5.41 4.13 -4.65
N LYS A 42 -4.60 5.15 -4.47
CA LYS A 42 -5.03 6.41 -3.88
C LYS A 42 -6.09 7.07 -4.75
N LYS A 43 -5.84 7.11 -6.05
CA LYS A 43 -6.77 7.69 -7.02
C LYS A 43 -8.07 6.91 -7.08
N ASP A 44 -7.96 5.60 -6.97
CA ASP A 44 -9.07 4.66 -7.02
C ASP A 44 -9.88 4.63 -5.71
N GLY A 45 -9.29 5.12 -4.63
CA GLY A 45 -9.93 5.10 -3.33
C GLY A 45 -9.73 3.80 -2.56
N SER A 46 -8.82 2.94 -3.02
CA SER A 46 -8.55 1.66 -2.36
C SER A 46 -7.74 1.82 -1.08
N ILE A 47 -6.99 2.90 -0.97
CA ILE A 47 -6.19 3.19 0.22
C ILE A 47 -6.42 4.63 0.66
N VAL A 48 -6.16 4.87 1.93
CA VAL A 48 -6.24 6.22 2.51
C VAL A 48 -4.96 6.50 3.29
N SER A 49 -4.69 7.77 3.50
CA SER A 49 -3.54 8.20 4.28
C SER A 49 -4.04 8.81 5.59
N PRO A 50 -4.18 8.01 6.65
CA PRO A 50 -4.67 8.53 7.93
C PRO A 50 -3.66 9.43 8.61
N VAL A 51 -2.37 9.22 8.32
CA VAL A 51 -1.30 10.07 8.80
C VAL A 51 -0.33 10.33 7.66
N ARG A 52 0.47 11.35 7.83
CA ARG A 52 1.44 11.75 6.81
C ARG A 52 2.41 10.61 6.49
N CYS A 53 2.60 10.39 5.20
CA CYS A 53 3.54 9.39 4.66
C CYS A 53 3.19 7.93 5.02
N LYS A 54 1.98 7.69 5.52
CA LYS A 54 1.54 6.32 5.83
C LYS A 54 0.20 6.04 5.17
N TRP A 55 -0.01 4.79 4.84
CA TRP A 55 -1.17 4.35 4.08
C TRP A 55 -1.81 3.14 4.71
N GLU A 56 -3.12 3.06 4.62
CA GLU A 56 -3.85 1.88 5.05
C GLU A 56 -4.98 1.58 4.07
N PRO A 57 -5.50 0.34 4.03
CA PRO A 57 -6.63 0.04 3.16
C PRO A 57 -7.84 0.86 3.55
N ALA A 58 -8.50 1.45 2.55
CA ALA A 58 -9.73 2.21 2.79
C ALA A 58 -10.89 1.28 3.15
N ALA A 59 -10.90 0.10 2.54
CA ALA A 59 -11.92 -0.91 2.81
C ALA A 59 -11.52 -1.74 4.02
N LYS A 60 -12.47 -1.98 4.87
CA LYS A 60 -12.27 -2.81 6.05
C LYS A 60 -12.90 -4.17 5.87
#